data_d38404e21a012cc8c8a14e0c352b6e43
#
_entry.id   d38404e21a012cc8c8a14e0c352b6e43
#
_cell.length_a   1.000
_cell.length_b   1.000
_cell.length_c   1.000
_cell.angle_alpha   90.00
_cell.angle_beta   90.00
_cell.angle_gamma   90.00
#
_symmetry.space_group_name_H-M   'P 1'
#
loop_
_entity.id
_entity.type
_entity.pdbx_description
1 polymer ?
#
loop_
_entity_poly.entity_id
_entity_poly.type
_entity_poly.pdbx_seq_one_letter_code
_entity_poly.pdbx_strand_id
1 'polypeptide(L)'
;AEELQNYTHVNGIYTANPDLVNDAKKIEQLSFSEANELANFGASILHAKTIIPLLEKNINLRVLNTFNSNDKGTLITSKSTAKGIKSISVLDNVALLNFEGRGLLGKVGIDARIFKTLSQNEISVSIISQGSSERGIGLIINKEKAEKAVDALEKEFENDFYTQDVNRISTIENVAVISIIGQDLSEFHHPYNALIKNQIIPLLFNNSVTGKNVSLVVKKSELHKAVNVIHGQVFGIAKKVNIAVFGKGLVGGTFINQVIESAASILERRKIQLNIFAIANSTQVLLNKNGVAKQWEQELLNSDDENNAIETIITYAKEHHLENLIAVDNTADTGFVSNYIPLVQAGFDLVSSNKIANTISYGFYKKLRKKLAKNKKEYLYETNVGAGLP
;
A
#
# COMPACT_ATOMS: atom_id res chain seq x y z
N ALA A 1 -5.81 -2.07 -41.25
CA ALA A 1 -4.61 -2.37 -40.45
C ALA A 1 -4.95 -3.50 -39.49
N GLU A 2 -4.03 -4.43 -39.28
CA GLU A 2 -4.19 -5.54 -38.34
C GLU A 2 -3.72 -5.20 -36.94
N GLU A 3 -2.75 -4.28 -36.82
CA GLU A 3 -2.15 -3.82 -35.58
C GLU A 3 -1.84 -2.32 -35.67
N LEU A 4 -2.12 -1.59 -34.57
CA LEU A 4 -1.65 -0.25 -34.30
C LEU A 4 -0.46 -0.34 -33.35
N GLN A 5 0.66 0.30 -33.67
CA GLN A 5 1.84 0.36 -32.83
C GLN A 5 1.91 1.74 -32.15
N ASN A 6 1.89 1.75 -30.83
CA ASN A 6 2.05 2.96 -30.00
C ASN A 6 3.45 2.98 -29.38
N TYR A 7 4.30 3.85 -29.89
CA TYR A 7 5.65 4.02 -29.38
C TYR A 7 5.70 5.04 -28.25
N THR A 8 6.32 4.64 -27.14
CA THR A 8 6.49 5.41 -25.92
C THR A 8 7.91 5.26 -25.37
N HIS A 9 8.17 5.80 -24.18
CA HIS A 9 9.47 5.71 -23.50
C HIS A 9 9.63 4.48 -22.59
N VAL A 10 8.59 3.64 -22.47
CA VAL A 10 8.59 2.42 -21.63
C VAL A 10 8.43 1.15 -22.47
N ASN A 11 8.91 0.02 -21.96
CA ASN A 11 8.91 -1.27 -22.67
C ASN A 11 7.51 -1.93 -22.74
N GLY A 12 6.44 -1.22 -22.39
CA GLY A 12 5.09 -1.75 -22.36
C GLY A 12 4.37 -1.43 -21.06
N ILE A 13 3.34 -2.21 -20.75
CA ILE A 13 2.52 -2.08 -19.54
C ILE A 13 3.06 -3.04 -18.48
N TYR A 14 3.10 -2.57 -17.22
CA TYR A 14 3.64 -3.32 -16.10
C TYR A 14 2.57 -3.69 -15.08
N THR A 15 2.86 -4.66 -14.21
CA THR A 15 1.99 -5.07 -13.10
C THR A 15 1.79 -3.98 -12.05
N ALA A 16 2.68 -2.99 -12.00
CA ALA A 16 2.57 -1.72 -11.29
C ALA A 16 3.55 -0.72 -11.92
N ASN A 17 3.49 0.57 -11.52
CA ASN A 17 4.49 1.55 -11.95
C ASN A 17 5.88 1.14 -11.39
N PRO A 18 6.90 0.93 -12.25
CA PRO A 18 8.26 0.57 -11.83
C PRO A 18 8.92 1.60 -10.90
N ASP A 19 8.54 2.87 -10.98
CA ASP A 19 9.04 3.92 -10.07
C ASP A 19 8.54 3.75 -8.64
N LEU A 20 7.40 3.06 -8.44
CA LEU A 20 6.81 2.77 -7.14
C LEU A 20 7.17 1.36 -6.64
N VAL A 21 7.33 0.41 -7.56
CA VAL A 21 7.54 -1.01 -7.26
C VAL A 21 8.70 -1.55 -8.09
N ASN A 22 9.84 -1.78 -7.44
CA ASN A 22 11.05 -2.28 -8.11
C ASN A 22 10.86 -3.66 -8.77
N ASP A 23 9.97 -4.50 -8.21
CA ASP A 23 9.69 -5.84 -8.69
C ASP A 23 8.53 -5.90 -9.70
N ALA A 24 8.11 -4.74 -10.24
CA ALA A 24 7.07 -4.68 -11.25
C ALA A 24 7.50 -5.43 -12.52
N LYS A 25 6.62 -6.30 -13.01
CA LYS A 25 6.88 -7.12 -14.20
C LYS A 25 6.12 -6.59 -15.40
N LYS A 26 6.77 -6.63 -16.56
CA LYS A 26 6.09 -6.32 -17.82
C LYS A 26 5.00 -7.36 -18.12
N ILE A 27 3.86 -6.89 -18.59
CA ILE A 27 2.73 -7.70 -19.01
C ILE A 27 2.86 -7.93 -20.51
N GLU A 28 2.89 -9.18 -20.93
CA GLU A 28 3.05 -9.52 -22.36
C GLU A 28 1.76 -9.27 -23.15
N GLN A 29 0.60 -9.55 -22.53
CA GLN A 29 -0.70 -9.44 -23.20
C GLN A 29 -1.80 -8.99 -22.24
N LEU A 30 -2.66 -8.10 -22.75
CA LEU A 30 -3.89 -7.64 -22.10
C LEU A 30 -5.07 -7.75 -23.06
N SER A 31 -6.27 -7.92 -22.52
CA SER A 31 -7.50 -7.70 -23.27
C SER A 31 -7.80 -6.21 -23.38
N PHE A 32 -8.60 -5.81 -24.40
CA PHE A 32 -9.07 -4.42 -24.50
C PHE A 32 -9.85 -3.96 -23.27
N SER A 33 -10.58 -4.85 -22.62
CA SER A 33 -11.31 -4.53 -21.39
C SER A 33 -10.37 -4.19 -20.24
N GLU A 34 -9.31 -4.97 -20.04
CA GLU A 34 -8.28 -4.70 -19.01
C GLU A 34 -7.51 -3.42 -19.32
N ALA A 35 -7.15 -3.21 -20.58
CA ALA A 35 -6.47 -1.99 -21.02
C ALA A 35 -7.33 -0.73 -20.85
N ASN A 36 -8.65 -0.83 -21.08
CA ASN A 36 -9.57 0.27 -20.86
C ASN A 36 -9.70 0.63 -19.37
N GLU A 37 -9.78 -0.36 -18.49
CA GLU A 37 -9.75 -0.12 -17.03
C GLU A 37 -8.46 0.58 -16.61
N LEU A 38 -7.30 0.12 -17.10
CA LEU A 38 -6.00 0.76 -16.84
C LEU A 38 -5.98 2.23 -17.30
N ALA A 39 -6.46 2.51 -18.50
CA ALA A 39 -6.51 3.84 -19.07
C ALA A 39 -7.40 4.82 -18.28
N ASN A 40 -8.48 4.32 -17.68
CA ASN A 40 -9.40 5.12 -16.87
C ASN A 40 -8.87 5.40 -15.46
N PHE A 41 -7.98 4.57 -14.95
CA PHE A 41 -7.48 4.65 -13.56
C PHE A 41 -5.99 5.00 -13.45
N GLY A 42 -5.48 5.88 -14.35
CA GLY A 42 -4.18 6.55 -14.17
C GLY A 42 -3.01 5.96 -14.94
N ALA A 43 -3.21 4.96 -15.81
CA ALA A 43 -2.15 4.53 -16.71
C ALA A 43 -1.92 5.59 -17.80
N SER A 44 -0.88 6.40 -17.63
CA SER A 44 -0.52 7.50 -18.56
C SER A 44 -0.14 7.02 -19.96
N ILE A 45 0.15 5.74 -20.13
CA ILE A 45 0.63 5.12 -21.39
C ILE A 45 -0.52 4.89 -22.38
N LEU A 46 -1.75 4.72 -21.88
CA LEU A 46 -2.95 4.45 -22.67
C LEU A 46 -3.99 5.52 -22.43
N HIS A 47 -4.74 5.86 -23.49
CA HIS A 47 -5.88 6.73 -23.38
C HIS A 47 -7.15 5.97 -23.77
N ALA A 48 -8.20 5.98 -22.93
CA ALA A 48 -9.43 5.25 -23.17
C ALA A 48 -10.07 5.56 -24.55
N LYS A 49 -10.00 6.82 -25.01
CA LYS A 49 -10.47 7.23 -26.34
C LYS A 49 -9.74 6.55 -27.50
N THR A 50 -8.51 6.08 -27.30
CA THR A 50 -7.76 5.32 -28.32
C THR A 50 -8.19 3.86 -28.35
N ILE A 51 -8.55 3.30 -27.21
CA ILE A 51 -8.89 1.88 -27.06
C ILE A 51 -10.24 1.54 -27.70
N ILE A 52 -11.25 2.39 -27.53
CA ILE A 52 -12.63 2.15 -27.99
C ILE A 52 -12.69 1.91 -29.52
N PRO A 53 -12.15 2.80 -30.38
CA PRO A 53 -12.19 2.58 -31.84
C PRO A 53 -11.44 1.34 -32.30
N LEU A 54 -10.35 0.95 -31.60
CA LEU A 54 -9.58 -0.24 -31.93
C LEU A 54 -10.36 -1.52 -31.60
N LEU A 55 -11.05 -1.51 -30.47
CA LEU A 55 -11.95 -2.60 -30.07
C LEU A 55 -13.08 -2.79 -31.10
N GLU A 56 -13.74 -1.70 -31.51
CA GLU A 56 -14.84 -1.73 -32.49
C GLU A 56 -14.39 -2.26 -33.85
N LYS A 57 -13.18 -1.96 -34.27
CA LYS A 57 -12.60 -2.40 -35.55
C LYS A 57 -11.80 -3.70 -35.44
N ASN A 58 -11.70 -4.28 -34.23
CA ASN A 58 -10.90 -5.48 -33.95
C ASN A 58 -9.43 -5.35 -34.41
N ILE A 59 -8.84 -4.16 -34.21
CA ILE A 59 -7.45 -3.85 -34.54
C ILE A 59 -6.62 -3.99 -33.27
N ASN A 60 -5.61 -4.87 -33.26
CA ASN A 60 -4.73 -5.02 -32.12
C ASN A 60 -3.94 -3.72 -31.84
N LEU A 61 -3.62 -3.49 -30.57
CA LEU A 61 -2.73 -2.39 -30.15
C LEU A 61 -1.47 -2.98 -29.51
N ARG A 62 -0.31 -2.52 -29.96
CA ARG A 62 0.96 -2.88 -29.35
C ARG A 62 1.64 -1.65 -28.78
N VAL A 63 1.99 -1.70 -27.49
CA VAL A 63 2.76 -0.66 -26.80
C VAL A 63 4.24 -1.03 -26.87
N LEU A 64 5.04 -0.17 -27.47
CA LEU A 64 6.47 -0.39 -27.75
C LEU A 64 7.33 0.73 -27.19
N ASN A 65 8.60 0.44 -26.96
CA ASN A 65 9.58 1.44 -26.53
C ASN A 65 10.36 1.98 -27.72
N THR A 66 10.35 3.30 -27.88
CA THR A 66 11.13 3.98 -28.93
C THR A 66 12.65 3.76 -28.80
N PHE A 67 13.13 3.60 -27.57
CA PHE A 67 14.56 3.47 -27.26
C PHE A 67 15.02 2.01 -27.12
N ASN A 68 14.11 1.04 -27.23
CA ASN A 68 14.41 -0.39 -27.10
C ASN A 68 13.63 -1.20 -28.15
N SER A 69 14.13 -1.20 -29.37
CA SER A 69 13.49 -1.87 -30.51
C SER A 69 13.46 -3.40 -30.42
N ASN A 70 14.29 -4.00 -29.57
CA ASN A 70 14.32 -5.45 -29.37
C ASN A 70 13.24 -5.96 -28.44
N ASP A 71 12.58 -5.08 -27.69
CA ASP A 71 11.52 -5.46 -26.78
C ASP A 71 10.19 -5.61 -27.54
N LYS A 72 9.51 -6.74 -27.34
CA LYS A 72 8.23 -7.06 -28.00
C LYS A 72 7.04 -6.24 -27.47
N GLY A 73 7.26 -5.45 -26.43
CA GLY A 73 6.23 -4.61 -25.81
C GLY A 73 5.08 -5.39 -25.17
N THR A 74 3.94 -4.73 -25.03
CA THR A 74 2.66 -5.32 -24.56
C THR A 74 1.66 -5.35 -25.71
N LEU A 75 1.08 -6.51 -25.98
CA LEU A 75 0.02 -6.69 -26.95
C LEU A 75 -1.36 -6.54 -26.30
N ILE A 76 -2.22 -5.68 -26.84
CA ILE A 76 -3.61 -5.51 -26.43
C ILE A 76 -4.50 -6.06 -27.56
N THR A 77 -5.38 -6.99 -27.22
CA THR A 77 -6.17 -7.77 -28.19
C THR A 77 -7.57 -8.05 -27.66
N SER A 78 -8.48 -8.48 -28.55
CA SER A 78 -9.82 -8.94 -28.17
C SER A 78 -9.84 -10.31 -27.47
N LYS A 79 -8.74 -11.07 -27.54
CA LYS A 79 -8.66 -12.39 -26.90
C LYS A 79 -8.62 -12.24 -25.37
N SER A 80 -9.41 -13.10 -24.70
CA SER A 80 -9.36 -13.17 -23.24
C SER A 80 -7.98 -13.64 -22.77
N THR A 81 -7.48 -12.99 -21.75
CA THR A 81 -6.26 -13.40 -21.05
C THR A 81 -6.59 -14.36 -19.89
N ALA A 82 -5.58 -14.93 -19.26
CA ALA A 82 -5.77 -15.74 -18.06
C ALA A 82 -6.51 -14.95 -16.98
N LYS A 83 -7.35 -15.61 -16.18
CA LYS A 83 -8.04 -14.99 -15.04
C LYS A 83 -7.03 -14.49 -13.98
N GLY A 84 -7.48 -13.59 -13.12
CA GLY A 84 -6.71 -13.03 -12.02
C GLY A 84 -6.33 -11.57 -12.21
N ILE A 85 -5.67 -11.02 -11.20
CA ILE A 85 -5.23 -9.63 -11.20
C ILE A 85 -4.10 -9.43 -12.21
N LYS A 86 -4.18 -8.34 -12.98
CA LYS A 86 -3.23 -8.01 -14.05
C LYS A 86 -2.29 -6.88 -13.69
N SER A 87 -2.83 -5.84 -13.07
CA SER A 87 -2.04 -4.64 -12.78
C SER A 87 -2.63 -3.86 -11.62
N ILE A 88 -1.78 -3.05 -11.00
CA ILE A 88 -2.12 -2.06 -10.01
C ILE A 88 -1.82 -0.69 -10.62
N SER A 89 -2.84 0.12 -10.78
CA SER A 89 -2.72 1.50 -11.27
C SER A 89 -2.87 2.49 -10.14
N VAL A 90 -2.30 3.68 -10.31
CA VAL A 90 -2.34 4.75 -9.31
C VAL A 90 -2.80 6.05 -9.97
N LEU A 91 -3.72 6.74 -9.31
CA LEU A 91 -4.14 8.09 -9.66
C LEU A 91 -3.89 8.99 -8.44
N ASP A 92 -2.97 9.94 -8.53
CA ASP A 92 -2.45 10.67 -7.38
C ASP A 92 -2.72 12.19 -7.37
N ASN A 93 -3.23 12.74 -8.48
CA ASN A 93 -3.66 14.15 -8.54
C ASN A 93 -5.17 14.30 -8.27
N VAL A 94 -5.60 13.78 -7.12
CA VAL A 94 -7.01 13.72 -6.74
C VAL A 94 -7.26 14.23 -5.33
N ALA A 95 -8.52 14.60 -5.08
CA ALA A 95 -9.06 14.87 -3.76
C ALA A 95 -10.33 14.04 -3.54
N LEU A 96 -10.56 13.65 -2.30
CA LEU A 96 -11.79 13.02 -1.87
C LEU A 96 -12.74 14.11 -1.37
N LEU A 97 -13.75 14.43 -2.17
CA LEU A 97 -14.86 15.29 -1.77
C LEU A 97 -15.84 14.47 -0.93
N ASN A 98 -16.13 14.95 0.24
CA ASN A 98 -17.05 14.33 1.18
C ASN A 98 -18.28 15.22 1.38
N PHE A 99 -19.45 14.67 1.09
CA PHE A 99 -20.74 15.34 1.20
C PHE A 99 -21.56 14.62 2.30
N GLU A 100 -21.81 15.30 3.42
CA GLU A 100 -22.43 14.70 4.60
C GLU A 100 -23.75 15.42 4.96
N GLY A 101 -24.78 14.66 5.30
CA GLY A 101 -26.04 15.21 5.77
C GLY A 101 -26.94 14.17 6.44
N ARG A 102 -27.74 14.61 7.42
CA ARG A 102 -28.73 13.76 8.07
C ARG A 102 -30.01 13.61 7.24
N GLY A 103 -30.33 14.63 6.44
CA GLY A 103 -31.53 14.68 5.61
C GLY A 103 -31.34 14.07 4.22
N LEU A 104 -30.20 13.41 3.95
CA LEU A 104 -29.95 12.76 2.66
C LEU A 104 -30.73 11.45 2.54
N LEU A 105 -31.06 10.81 3.66
CA LEU A 105 -31.74 9.53 3.72
C LEU A 105 -33.16 9.64 3.11
N GLY A 106 -33.38 8.90 2.02
CA GLY A 106 -34.69 8.84 1.36
C GLY A 106 -35.10 10.08 0.59
N LYS A 107 -34.25 11.11 0.49
CA LYS A 107 -34.55 12.35 -0.26
C LYS A 107 -34.25 12.15 -1.75
N VAL A 108 -35.27 12.08 -2.56
CA VAL A 108 -35.13 11.92 -4.02
C VAL A 108 -34.48 13.16 -4.62
N GLY A 109 -33.49 12.96 -5.48
CA GLY A 109 -32.90 14.02 -6.31
C GLY A 109 -31.64 14.67 -5.74
N ILE A 110 -31.16 14.32 -4.56
CA ILE A 110 -29.90 14.86 -4.00
C ILE A 110 -28.73 14.56 -4.94
N ASP A 111 -28.57 13.30 -5.36
CA ASP A 111 -27.49 12.91 -6.27
C ASP A 111 -27.56 13.70 -7.58
N ALA A 112 -28.78 13.87 -8.13
CA ALA A 112 -28.96 14.63 -9.36
C ALA A 112 -28.50 16.09 -9.21
N ARG A 113 -28.77 16.74 -8.07
CA ARG A 113 -28.30 18.10 -7.78
C ARG A 113 -26.79 18.16 -7.66
N ILE A 114 -26.16 17.21 -6.94
CA ILE A 114 -24.71 17.12 -6.79
C ILE A 114 -24.05 17.00 -8.16
N PHE A 115 -24.44 16.00 -8.97
CA PHE A 115 -23.82 15.77 -10.28
C PHE A 115 -24.12 16.88 -11.28
N LYS A 116 -25.30 17.48 -11.25
CA LYS A 116 -25.64 18.65 -12.07
C LYS A 116 -24.73 19.83 -11.75
N THR A 117 -24.56 20.14 -10.47
CA THR A 117 -23.70 21.24 -10.01
C THR A 117 -22.25 21.02 -10.41
N LEU A 118 -21.71 19.81 -10.18
CA LEU A 118 -20.35 19.46 -10.59
C LEU A 118 -20.18 19.57 -12.13
N SER A 119 -21.13 19.05 -12.90
CA SER A 119 -21.12 19.10 -14.37
C SER A 119 -21.15 20.54 -14.90
N GLN A 120 -22.00 21.40 -14.34
CA GLN A 120 -22.07 22.81 -14.71
C GLN A 120 -20.77 23.59 -14.44
N ASN A 121 -19.97 23.10 -13.49
CA ASN A 121 -18.66 23.63 -13.14
C ASN A 121 -17.49 22.94 -13.84
N GLU A 122 -17.77 22.04 -14.80
CA GLU A 122 -16.75 21.25 -15.54
C GLU A 122 -15.87 20.40 -14.63
N ILE A 123 -16.49 19.80 -13.60
CA ILE A 123 -15.83 18.92 -12.64
C ILE A 123 -16.25 17.49 -12.93
N SER A 124 -15.28 16.67 -13.34
CA SER A 124 -15.47 15.24 -13.57
C SER A 124 -15.29 14.46 -12.28
N VAL A 125 -16.14 13.46 -12.06
CA VAL A 125 -16.07 12.53 -10.93
C VAL A 125 -15.53 11.19 -11.42
N SER A 126 -14.45 10.71 -10.81
CA SER A 126 -13.80 9.45 -11.18
C SER A 126 -14.36 8.24 -10.43
N ILE A 127 -14.69 8.42 -9.15
CA ILE A 127 -15.24 7.37 -8.28
C ILE A 127 -16.35 7.97 -7.43
N ILE A 128 -17.41 7.20 -7.25
CA ILE A 128 -18.56 7.51 -6.40
C ILE A 128 -18.68 6.41 -5.38
N SER A 129 -18.74 6.77 -4.10
CA SER A 129 -19.00 5.83 -3.01
C SER A 129 -20.07 6.39 -2.10
N GLN A 130 -21.16 5.66 -1.97
CA GLN A 130 -22.29 6.02 -1.10
C GLN A 130 -22.52 4.90 -0.11
N GLY A 131 -22.53 5.25 1.18
CA GLY A 131 -22.83 4.30 2.25
C GLY A 131 -24.33 4.00 2.34
N SER A 132 -24.70 2.80 2.74
CA SER A 132 -26.09 2.37 2.93
C SER A 132 -26.86 3.19 3.98
N SER A 133 -26.15 3.95 4.81
CA SER A 133 -26.78 4.89 5.77
C SER A 133 -27.22 6.21 5.11
N GLU A 134 -26.90 6.42 3.82
CA GLU A 134 -27.19 7.63 3.02
C GLU A 134 -26.78 8.94 3.70
N ARG A 135 -25.88 8.87 4.70
CA ARG A 135 -25.42 10.05 5.44
C ARG A 135 -24.16 10.68 4.88
N GLY A 136 -23.54 10.05 3.90
CA GLY A 136 -22.33 10.55 3.28
C GLY A 136 -22.10 9.98 1.90
N ILE A 137 -21.69 10.86 0.99
CA ILE A 137 -21.30 10.53 -0.38
C ILE A 137 -19.85 10.96 -0.55
N GLY A 138 -18.98 10.01 -0.86
CA GLY A 138 -17.58 10.26 -1.19
C GLY A 138 -17.39 10.30 -2.69
N LEU A 139 -16.79 11.35 -3.21
CA LEU A 139 -16.54 11.55 -4.63
C LEU A 139 -15.05 11.80 -4.87
N ILE A 140 -14.44 11.09 -5.81
CA ILE A 140 -13.07 11.37 -6.23
C ILE A 140 -13.11 12.31 -7.42
N ILE A 141 -12.46 13.46 -7.26
CA ILE A 141 -12.35 14.53 -8.26
C ILE A 141 -10.88 14.94 -8.44
N ASN A 142 -10.59 15.69 -9.50
CA ASN A 142 -9.26 16.27 -9.68
C ASN A 142 -8.96 17.25 -8.54
N LYS A 143 -7.76 17.18 -7.98
CA LYS A 143 -7.32 18.02 -6.85
C LYS A 143 -7.44 19.52 -7.15
N GLU A 144 -7.07 19.95 -8.35
CA GLU A 144 -7.11 21.35 -8.76
C GLU A 144 -8.53 21.94 -8.80
N LYS A 145 -9.55 21.07 -8.84
CA LYS A 145 -10.97 21.48 -8.86
C LYS A 145 -11.64 21.36 -7.48
N ALA A 146 -10.89 20.96 -6.45
CA ALA A 146 -11.45 20.62 -5.14
C ALA A 146 -12.14 21.81 -4.46
N GLU A 147 -11.48 22.96 -4.39
CA GLU A 147 -12.03 24.18 -3.81
C GLU A 147 -13.27 24.66 -4.57
N LYS A 148 -13.16 24.73 -5.91
CA LYS A 148 -14.30 25.10 -6.77
C LYS A 148 -15.51 24.17 -6.60
N ALA A 149 -15.27 22.87 -6.35
CA ALA A 149 -16.33 21.90 -6.14
C ALA A 149 -17.07 22.16 -4.82
N VAL A 150 -16.34 22.45 -3.74
CA VAL A 150 -16.93 22.78 -2.44
C VAL A 150 -17.78 24.03 -2.54
N ASP A 151 -17.23 25.13 -3.07
CA ASP A 151 -17.94 26.42 -3.20
C ASP A 151 -19.23 26.29 -4.02
N ALA A 152 -19.16 25.55 -5.13
CA ALA A 152 -20.32 25.36 -6.00
C ALA A 152 -21.42 24.53 -5.31
N LEU A 153 -21.03 23.49 -4.57
CA LEU A 153 -21.96 22.65 -3.84
C LEU A 153 -22.53 23.35 -2.60
N GLU A 154 -21.73 24.11 -1.86
CA GLU A 154 -22.23 24.90 -0.73
C GLU A 154 -23.27 25.91 -1.17
N LYS A 155 -23.04 26.58 -2.31
CA LYS A 155 -24.01 27.48 -2.89
C LYS A 155 -25.31 26.78 -3.34
N GLU A 156 -25.22 25.63 -3.98
CA GLU A 156 -26.38 24.85 -4.42
C GLU A 156 -27.21 24.35 -3.25
N PHE A 157 -26.55 23.97 -2.15
CA PHE A 157 -27.19 23.37 -0.97
C PHE A 157 -27.35 24.36 0.19
N GLU A 158 -27.28 25.68 -0.03
CA GLU A 158 -27.39 26.70 1.02
C GLU A 158 -28.65 26.54 1.88
N ASN A 159 -29.80 26.29 1.26
CA ASN A 159 -31.06 26.05 2.00
C ASN A 159 -31.03 24.74 2.78
N ASP A 160 -30.37 23.70 2.25
CA ASP A 160 -30.27 22.39 2.91
C ASP A 160 -29.36 22.45 4.14
N PHE A 161 -28.36 23.36 4.16
CA PHE A 161 -27.58 23.68 5.37
C PHE A 161 -28.47 24.35 6.43
N TYR A 162 -29.31 25.30 6.03
CA TYR A 162 -30.22 25.98 6.96
C TYR A 162 -31.23 25.02 7.58
N THR A 163 -31.75 24.07 6.82
CA THR A 163 -32.67 23.02 7.31
C THR A 163 -31.94 21.85 8.03
N GLN A 164 -30.62 21.88 8.08
CA GLN A 164 -29.77 20.81 8.64
C GLN A 164 -29.90 19.46 7.89
N ASP A 165 -30.40 19.46 6.68
CA ASP A 165 -30.40 18.28 5.81
C ASP A 165 -29.00 17.96 5.33
N VAL A 166 -28.19 19.00 5.00
CA VAL A 166 -26.75 18.93 4.73
C VAL A 166 -25.99 19.48 5.94
N ASN A 167 -25.00 18.74 6.41
CA ASN A 167 -24.23 19.13 7.59
C ASN A 167 -22.83 19.64 7.21
N ARG A 168 -22.23 19.04 6.19
CA ARG A 168 -20.85 19.35 5.82
C ARG A 168 -20.56 18.99 4.37
N ILE A 169 -19.83 19.86 3.68
CA ILE A 169 -19.16 19.59 2.43
C ILE A 169 -17.69 19.89 2.64
N SER A 170 -16.82 18.95 2.35
CA SER A 170 -15.38 19.12 2.61
C SER A 170 -14.55 18.26 1.67
N THR A 171 -13.28 18.59 1.53
CA THR A 171 -12.33 17.79 0.79
C THR A 171 -11.25 17.23 1.70
N ILE A 172 -10.81 16.03 1.41
CA ILE A 172 -9.58 15.45 1.95
C ILE A 172 -8.57 15.45 0.82
N GLU A 173 -7.59 16.30 0.94
CA GLU A 173 -6.45 16.39 0.03
C GLU A 173 -5.34 15.41 0.42
N ASN A 174 -4.28 15.38 -0.42
CA ASN A 174 -3.15 14.48 -0.21
C ASN A 174 -3.58 13.01 -0.07
N VAL A 175 -4.47 12.62 -0.97
CA VAL A 175 -4.91 11.24 -1.16
C VAL A 175 -4.48 10.74 -2.53
N ALA A 176 -4.48 9.43 -2.69
CA ALA A 176 -4.28 8.76 -3.97
C ALA A 176 -5.26 7.58 -4.09
N VAL A 177 -5.65 7.28 -5.33
CA VAL A 177 -6.43 6.09 -5.65
C VAL A 177 -5.48 5.00 -6.11
N ILE A 178 -5.61 3.82 -5.54
CA ILE A 178 -4.97 2.59 -5.99
C ILE A 178 -6.06 1.72 -6.58
N SER A 179 -5.94 1.38 -7.86
CA SER A 179 -6.90 0.53 -8.57
C SER A 179 -6.26 -0.82 -8.93
N ILE A 180 -6.87 -1.89 -8.44
CA ILE A 180 -6.46 -3.27 -8.71
C ILE A 180 -7.31 -3.77 -9.86
N ILE A 181 -6.68 -4.10 -10.98
CA ILE A 181 -7.33 -4.37 -12.25
C ILE A 181 -7.09 -5.82 -12.66
N GLY A 182 -8.15 -6.51 -13.05
CA GLY A 182 -8.08 -7.89 -13.53
C GLY A 182 -9.45 -8.49 -13.76
N GLN A 183 -9.46 -9.78 -14.08
CA GLN A 183 -10.67 -10.59 -14.17
C GLN A 183 -10.67 -11.51 -12.95
N ASP A 184 -11.76 -11.60 -12.24
CA ASP A 184 -11.89 -12.39 -11.03
C ASP A 184 -11.07 -11.82 -9.84
N LEU A 185 -11.72 -10.92 -9.12
CA LEU A 185 -11.16 -10.30 -7.91
C LEU A 185 -11.59 -11.04 -6.64
N SER A 186 -11.97 -12.32 -6.73
CA SER A 186 -12.43 -13.13 -5.58
C SER A 186 -11.40 -13.20 -4.46
N GLU A 187 -10.10 -13.12 -4.79
CA GLU A 187 -9.00 -13.15 -3.82
C GLU A 187 -8.59 -11.77 -3.27
N PHE A 188 -9.37 -10.74 -3.56
CA PHE A 188 -9.05 -9.37 -3.10
C PHE A 188 -8.91 -9.25 -1.57
N HIS A 189 -9.50 -10.13 -0.80
CA HIS A 189 -9.37 -10.14 0.67
C HIS A 189 -7.90 -10.25 1.13
N HIS A 190 -7.02 -10.90 0.37
CA HIS A 190 -5.59 -10.99 0.69
C HIS A 190 -4.87 -9.64 0.67
N PRO A 191 -4.93 -8.84 -0.41
CA PRO A 191 -4.40 -7.47 -0.45
C PRO A 191 -4.96 -6.58 0.66
N TYR A 192 -6.26 -6.63 0.91
CA TYR A 192 -6.89 -5.82 1.95
C TYR A 192 -6.35 -6.16 3.35
N ASN A 193 -6.28 -7.45 3.69
CA ASN A 193 -5.73 -7.89 4.97
C ASN A 193 -4.26 -7.50 5.13
N ALA A 194 -3.48 -7.54 4.05
CA ALA A 194 -2.09 -7.12 4.07
C ALA A 194 -1.94 -5.62 4.36
N LEU A 195 -2.79 -4.77 3.78
CA LEU A 195 -2.84 -3.33 4.10
C LEU A 195 -3.10 -3.10 5.60
N ILE A 196 -4.12 -3.75 6.15
CA ILE A 196 -4.48 -3.61 7.56
C ILE A 196 -3.35 -4.08 8.49
N LYS A 197 -2.67 -5.18 8.18
CA LYS A 197 -1.49 -5.66 8.91
C LYS A 197 -0.33 -4.66 8.88
N ASN A 198 -0.19 -3.91 7.80
CA ASN A 198 0.79 -2.84 7.66
C ASN A 198 0.30 -1.46 8.16
N GLN A 199 -0.83 -1.44 8.89
CA GLN A 199 -1.44 -0.23 9.48
C GLN A 199 -1.91 0.79 8.43
N ILE A 200 -2.18 0.36 7.22
CA ILE A 200 -2.75 1.18 6.16
C ILE A 200 -4.26 0.94 6.14
N ILE A 201 -5.03 1.98 6.47
CA ILE A 201 -6.50 1.92 6.48
C ILE A 201 -7.00 2.76 5.32
N PRO A 202 -7.58 2.14 4.27
CA PRO A 202 -8.17 2.90 3.18
C PRO A 202 -9.28 3.82 3.66
N LEU A 203 -9.30 5.05 3.15
CA LEU A 203 -10.32 6.06 3.44
C LEU A 203 -11.64 5.75 2.73
N LEU A 204 -11.56 5.12 1.56
CA LEU A 204 -12.69 4.73 0.74
C LEU A 204 -12.34 3.44 0.02
N PHE A 205 -13.35 2.62 -0.19
CA PHE A 205 -13.28 1.37 -0.94
C PHE A 205 -14.41 1.34 -1.95
N ASN A 206 -14.11 1.01 -3.20
CA ASN A 206 -15.10 0.87 -4.26
C ASN A 206 -14.81 -0.36 -5.12
N ASN A 207 -15.84 -1.17 -5.36
CA ASN A 207 -15.79 -2.30 -6.25
C ASN A 207 -16.61 -1.99 -7.52
N SER A 208 -16.03 -2.21 -8.69
CA SER A 208 -16.77 -2.03 -9.94
C SER A 208 -17.86 -3.11 -10.09
N VAL A 209 -19.01 -2.73 -10.64
CA VAL A 209 -20.11 -3.66 -10.91
C VAL A 209 -19.68 -4.79 -11.84
N THR A 210 -18.70 -4.55 -12.69
CA THR A 210 -18.15 -5.55 -13.63
C THR A 210 -17.25 -6.59 -12.95
N GLY A 211 -16.86 -6.37 -11.69
CA GLY A 211 -15.90 -7.22 -10.98
C GLY A 211 -14.48 -7.18 -11.54
N LYS A 212 -14.15 -6.19 -12.38
CA LYS A 212 -12.84 -6.07 -13.05
C LYS A 212 -11.91 -5.07 -12.41
N ASN A 213 -12.40 -4.29 -11.46
CA ASN A 213 -11.64 -3.25 -10.79
C ASN A 213 -12.10 -3.11 -9.34
N VAL A 214 -11.13 -3.06 -8.45
CA VAL A 214 -11.31 -2.63 -7.06
C VAL A 214 -10.43 -1.42 -6.83
N SER A 215 -11.02 -0.34 -6.36
CA SER A 215 -10.30 0.91 -6.08
C SER A 215 -10.30 1.22 -4.60
N LEU A 216 -9.16 1.65 -4.11
CA LEU A 216 -8.89 2.06 -2.73
C LEU A 216 -8.39 3.49 -2.71
N VAL A 217 -8.89 4.30 -1.78
CA VAL A 217 -8.34 5.63 -1.52
C VAL A 217 -7.48 5.56 -0.26
N VAL A 218 -6.22 5.96 -0.38
CA VAL A 218 -5.27 6.00 0.73
C VAL A 218 -4.67 7.39 0.87
N LYS A 219 -4.07 7.70 2.01
CA LYS A 219 -3.27 8.92 2.16
C LYS A 219 -2.05 8.86 1.23
N LYS A 220 -1.69 9.98 0.62
CA LYS A 220 -0.53 10.04 -0.30
C LYS A 220 0.78 9.63 0.39
N SER A 221 0.93 9.92 1.68
CA SER A 221 2.08 9.49 2.49
C SER A 221 2.19 7.96 2.65
N GLU A 222 1.10 7.23 2.46
CA GLU A 222 1.05 5.77 2.57
C GLU A 222 1.10 5.06 1.20
N LEU A 223 1.05 5.84 0.10
CA LEU A 223 0.91 5.31 -1.26
C LEU A 223 1.98 4.29 -1.63
N HIS A 224 3.26 4.65 -1.49
CA HIS A 224 4.38 3.76 -1.83
C HIS A 224 4.30 2.44 -1.07
N LYS A 225 4.10 2.51 0.25
CA LYS A 225 3.96 1.33 1.09
C LYS A 225 2.74 0.50 0.70
N ALA A 226 1.60 1.15 0.45
CA ALA A 226 0.37 0.47 0.07
C ALA A 226 0.51 -0.29 -1.26
N VAL A 227 1.08 0.34 -2.29
CA VAL A 227 1.28 -0.29 -3.60
C VAL A 227 2.24 -1.48 -3.50
N ASN A 228 3.34 -1.35 -2.75
CA ASN A 228 4.29 -2.46 -2.55
C ASN A 228 3.65 -3.62 -1.78
N VAL A 229 2.89 -3.34 -0.72
CA VAL A 229 2.15 -4.36 0.06
C VAL A 229 1.14 -5.11 -0.83
N ILE A 230 0.35 -4.39 -1.63
CA ILE A 230 -0.62 -5.01 -2.54
C ILE A 230 0.10 -5.81 -3.62
N HIS A 231 1.12 -5.22 -4.26
CA HIS A 231 1.88 -5.87 -5.33
C HIS A 231 2.56 -7.15 -4.83
N GLY A 232 3.23 -7.08 -3.70
CA GLY A 232 3.86 -8.24 -3.07
C GLY A 232 2.88 -9.36 -2.74
N GLN A 233 1.65 -9.02 -2.33
CA GLN A 233 0.61 -10.01 -2.02
C GLN A 233 0.01 -10.65 -3.29
N VAL A 234 -0.12 -9.88 -4.37
CA VAL A 234 -0.80 -10.29 -5.62
C VAL A 234 0.16 -10.96 -6.60
N PHE A 235 1.30 -10.32 -6.85
CA PHE A 235 2.28 -10.74 -7.86
C PHE A 235 3.55 -11.29 -7.22
N GLY A 236 3.62 -11.26 -5.90
CA GLY A 236 4.84 -11.53 -5.15
C GLY A 236 5.36 -12.93 -5.41
N ILE A 237 6.58 -12.96 -5.86
CA ILE A 237 7.40 -14.17 -5.85
C ILE A 237 7.76 -14.50 -4.40
N ALA A 238 7.86 -13.46 -3.56
CA ALA A 238 8.20 -13.59 -2.15
C ALA A 238 7.60 -12.45 -1.31
N LYS A 239 7.14 -12.78 -0.10
CA LYS A 239 6.76 -11.79 0.90
C LYS A 239 8.03 -11.21 1.52
N LYS A 240 8.28 -9.91 1.35
CA LYS A 240 9.39 -9.23 2.00
C LYS A 240 9.08 -9.00 3.48
N VAL A 241 10.01 -9.37 4.35
CA VAL A 241 9.95 -9.19 5.80
C VAL A 241 11.16 -8.37 6.22
N ASN A 242 10.92 -7.19 6.77
CA ASN A 242 11.96 -6.25 7.18
C ASN A 242 12.20 -6.37 8.69
N ILE A 243 13.43 -6.70 9.08
CA ILE A 243 13.83 -7.07 10.43
C ILE A 243 14.78 -6.01 10.99
N ALA A 244 14.45 -5.48 12.17
CA ALA A 244 15.36 -4.71 13.01
C ALA A 244 15.82 -5.59 14.18
N VAL A 245 17.12 -5.77 14.34
CA VAL A 245 17.71 -6.60 15.40
C VAL A 245 18.33 -5.71 16.48
N PHE A 246 17.92 -5.91 17.70
CA PHE A 246 18.43 -5.21 18.89
C PHE A 246 19.25 -6.17 19.73
N GLY A 247 20.50 -5.80 19.98
CA GLY A 247 21.47 -6.64 20.69
C GLY A 247 22.27 -7.56 19.76
N LYS A 248 23.59 -7.31 19.66
CA LYS A 248 24.54 -8.05 18.82
C LYS A 248 25.39 -9.06 19.58
N GLY A 249 25.02 -9.38 20.82
CA GLY A 249 25.72 -10.39 21.62
C GLY A 249 25.64 -11.79 20.99
N LEU A 250 26.01 -12.82 21.74
CA LEU A 250 26.08 -14.19 21.23
C LEU A 250 24.77 -14.61 20.53
N VAL A 251 23.61 -14.38 21.14
CA VAL A 251 22.32 -14.77 20.58
C VAL A 251 21.98 -13.94 19.34
N GLY A 252 22.12 -12.60 19.43
CA GLY A 252 21.78 -11.71 18.32
C GLY A 252 22.71 -11.87 17.12
N GLY A 253 24.02 -11.97 17.33
CA GLY A 253 24.98 -12.21 16.26
C GLY A 253 24.77 -13.56 15.57
N THR A 254 24.52 -14.63 16.34
CA THR A 254 24.17 -15.94 15.78
C THR A 254 22.89 -15.86 14.95
N PHE A 255 21.84 -15.19 15.45
CA PHE A 255 20.59 -14.99 14.72
C PHE A 255 20.81 -14.24 13.39
N ILE A 256 21.56 -13.13 13.41
CA ILE A 256 21.86 -12.35 12.20
C ILE A 256 22.55 -13.22 11.15
N ASN A 257 23.59 -13.96 11.55
CA ASN A 257 24.34 -14.83 10.65
C ASN A 257 23.46 -15.96 10.08
N GLN A 258 22.64 -16.60 10.90
CA GLN A 258 21.69 -17.62 10.45
C GLN A 258 20.68 -17.08 9.45
N VAL A 259 20.14 -15.89 9.67
CA VAL A 259 19.22 -15.23 8.72
C VAL A 259 19.92 -14.99 7.40
N ILE A 260 21.14 -14.43 7.39
CA ILE A 260 21.91 -14.16 6.18
C ILE A 260 22.20 -15.46 5.41
N GLU A 261 22.63 -16.52 6.10
CA GLU A 261 22.97 -17.80 5.50
C GLU A 261 21.75 -18.54 4.94
N SER A 262 20.62 -18.49 5.64
CA SER A 262 19.40 -19.21 5.26
C SER A 262 18.49 -18.43 4.31
N ALA A 263 18.73 -17.14 4.08
CA ALA A 263 17.85 -16.25 3.33
C ALA A 263 17.47 -16.79 1.95
N ALA A 264 18.45 -17.29 1.17
CA ALA A 264 18.23 -17.87 -0.15
C ALA A 264 17.33 -19.12 -0.11
N SER A 265 17.57 -20.02 0.83
CA SER A 265 16.80 -21.23 1.01
C SER A 265 15.37 -20.96 1.48
N ILE A 266 15.18 -19.96 2.35
CA ILE A 266 13.85 -19.54 2.82
C ILE A 266 13.08 -18.89 1.66
N LEU A 267 13.75 -18.06 0.88
CA LEU A 267 13.17 -17.45 -0.32
C LEU A 267 12.67 -18.51 -1.31
N GLU A 268 13.48 -19.51 -1.59
CA GLU A 268 13.13 -20.58 -2.53
C GLU A 268 11.96 -21.43 -2.03
N ARG A 269 12.03 -21.91 -0.77
CA ARG A 269 11.06 -22.88 -0.22
C ARG A 269 9.77 -22.24 0.29
N ARG A 270 9.86 -21.05 0.89
CA ARG A 270 8.74 -20.40 1.59
C ARG A 270 8.22 -19.16 0.87
N LYS A 271 8.92 -18.70 -0.16
CA LYS A 271 8.62 -17.44 -0.85
C LYS A 271 8.59 -16.26 0.15
N ILE A 272 9.55 -16.24 1.08
CA ILE A 272 9.75 -15.18 2.06
C ILE A 272 11.16 -14.63 1.86
N GLN A 273 11.25 -13.34 1.58
CA GLN A 273 12.51 -12.60 1.51
C GLN A 273 12.77 -11.96 2.87
N LEU A 274 13.76 -12.48 3.60
CA LEU A 274 14.22 -11.89 4.85
C LEU A 274 15.18 -10.75 4.57
N ASN A 275 14.95 -9.61 5.18
CA ASN A 275 15.73 -8.38 5.01
C ASN A 275 16.06 -7.79 6.38
N ILE A 276 17.27 -8.00 6.91
CA ILE A 276 17.71 -7.30 8.11
C ILE A 276 18.11 -5.88 7.69
N PHE A 277 17.23 -4.90 7.92
CA PHE A 277 17.46 -3.52 7.53
C PHE A 277 18.13 -2.68 8.63
N ALA A 278 18.09 -3.16 9.87
CA ALA A 278 18.66 -2.47 11.01
C ALA A 278 19.30 -3.44 12.00
N ILE A 279 20.47 -3.08 12.50
CA ILE A 279 21.12 -3.73 13.67
C ILE A 279 21.50 -2.63 14.64
N ALA A 280 21.10 -2.78 15.92
CA ALA A 280 21.43 -1.82 16.95
C ALA A 280 22.08 -2.49 18.15
N ASN A 281 23.06 -1.80 18.73
CA ASN A 281 23.57 -2.08 20.07
C ASN A 281 23.26 -0.89 21.01
N SER A 282 23.95 -0.76 22.12
CA SER A 282 23.73 0.31 23.10
C SER A 282 24.15 1.71 22.61
N THR A 283 25.03 1.79 21.60
CA THR A 283 25.65 3.06 21.17
C THR A 283 25.61 3.28 19.66
N GLN A 284 25.40 2.24 18.85
CA GLN A 284 25.52 2.31 17.41
C GLN A 284 24.32 1.69 16.71
N VAL A 285 24.02 2.19 15.50
CA VAL A 285 22.97 1.67 14.62
C VAL A 285 23.52 1.53 13.20
N LEU A 286 23.40 0.33 12.65
CA LEU A 286 23.64 0.06 11.23
C LEU A 286 22.31 0.01 10.50
N LEU A 287 22.15 0.82 9.43
CA LEU A 287 20.92 0.89 8.62
C LEU A 287 21.23 0.57 7.15
N ASN A 288 20.46 -0.34 6.57
CA ASN A 288 20.54 -0.65 5.14
C ASN A 288 19.19 -1.17 4.63
N LYS A 289 18.46 -0.36 3.84
CA LYS A 289 17.14 -0.72 3.30
C LYS A 289 17.14 -1.98 2.43
N ASN A 290 18.29 -2.33 1.86
CA ASN A 290 18.44 -3.51 1.00
C ASN A 290 18.90 -4.77 1.77
N GLY A 291 19.14 -4.62 3.07
CA GLY A 291 19.62 -5.66 3.96
C GLY A 291 21.12 -5.61 4.22
N VAL A 292 21.49 -6.00 5.42
CA VAL A 292 22.90 -6.09 5.84
C VAL A 292 23.55 -7.33 5.23
N ALA A 293 24.86 -7.25 4.99
CA ALA A 293 25.68 -8.31 4.43
C ALA A 293 26.47 -9.07 5.51
N LYS A 294 27.29 -10.04 5.10
CA LYS A 294 28.14 -10.82 6.03
C LYS A 294 29.14 -9.96 6.82
N GLN A 295 29.48 -8.78 6.32
CA GLN A 295 30.43 -7.86 6.96
C GLN A 295 29.77 -6.94 7.99
N TRP A 296 28.52 -7.20 8.37
CA TRP A 296 27.70 -6.32 9.23
C TRP A 296 28.38 -5.94 10.57
N GLU A 297 29.21 -6.80 11.15
CA GLU A 297 29.92 -6.49 12.39
C GLU A 297 30.90 -5.32 12.19
N GLN A 298 31.64 -5.34 11.11
CA GLN A 298 32.60 -4.30 10.78
C GLN A 298 31.90 -3.02 10.34
N GLU A 299 30.81 -3.12 9.59
CA GLU A 299 29.99 -1.99 9.20
C GLU A 299 29.36 -1.32 10.43
N LEU A 300 28.84 -2.10 11.39
CA LEU A 300 28.30 -1.57 12.64
C LEU A 300 29.38 -0.90 13.51
N LEU A 301 30.60 -1.46 13.59
CA LEU A 301 31.70 -0.84 14.33
C LEU A 301 32.14 0.50 13.73
N ASN A 302 31.98 0.68 12.43
CA ASN A 302 32.33 1.91 11.72
C ASN A 302 31.13 2.89 11.60
N SER A 303 29.96 2.55 12.13
CA SER A 303 28.83 3.47 12.16
C SER A 303 28.98 4.50 13.28
N ASP A 304 28.38 5.68 13.06
CA ASP A 304 28.38 6.74 14.05
C ASP A 304 27.61 6.34 15.32
N ASP A 305 27.96 6.96 16.45
CA ASP A 305 27.24 6.78 17.69
C ASP A 305 25.83 7.35 17.60
N GLU A 306 24.85 6.59 18.06
CA GLU A 306 23.43 6.92 17.99
C GLU A 306 22.77 6.79 19.38
N ASN A 307 22.36 7.93 19.92
CA ASN A 307 21.77 7.97 21.26
C ASN A 307 20.27 7.57 21.29
N ASN A 308 19.60 7.55 20.13
CA ASN A 308 18.17 7.27 20.04
C ASN A 308 17.84 6.24 18.97
N ALA A 309 18.50 5.09 19.05
CA ALA A 309 18.42 4.01 18.08
C ALA A 309 16.97 3.61 17.68
N ILE A 310 16.03 3.66 18.62
CA ILE A 310 14.63 3.28 18.37
C ILE A 310 13.94 4.27 17.43
N GLU A 311 14.06 5.57 17.71
CA GLU A 311 13.45 6.62 16.90
C GLU A 311 14.08 6.66 15.51
N THR A 312 15.39 6.53 15.43
CA THR A 312 16.15 6.47 14.19
C THR A 312 15.71 5.29 13.32
N ILE A 313 15.55 4.09 13.88
CA ILE A 313 15.08 2.91 13.15
C ILE A 313 13.62 3.07 12.70
N ILE A 314 12.74 3.60 13.54
CA ILE A 314 11.33 3.86 13.22
C ILE A 314 11.24 4.88 12.09
N THR A 315 11.99 5.98 12.17
CA THR A 315 12.03 7.04 11.16
C THR A 315 12.53 6.50 9.83
N TYR A 316 13.65 5.77 9.85
CA TYR A 316 14.23 5.13 8.67
C TYR A 316 13.25 4.17 7.99
N ALA A 317 12.57 3.31 8.76
CA ALA A 317 11.57 2.39 8.21
C ALA A 317 10.40 3.13 7.56
N LYS A 318 9.99 4.27 8.11
CA LYS A 318 8.93 5.13 7.58
C LYS A 318 9.37 5.85 6.29
N GLU A 319 10.54 6.47 6.29
CA GLU A 319 11.09 7.19 5.13
C GLU A 319 11.32 6.27 3.92
N HIS A 320 11.76 5.05 4.18
CA HIS A 320 11.96 4.04 3.14
C HIS A 320 10.75 3.16 2.87
N HIS A 321 9.58 3.50 3.42
CA HIS A 321 8.30 2.79 3.19
C HIS A 321 8.37 1.28 3.44
N LEU A 322 9.18 0.84 4.43
CA LEU A 322 9.38 -0.57 4.69
C LEU A 322 8.10 -1.22 5.24
N GLU A 323 7.74 -2.36 4.66
CA GLU A 323 6.56 -3.15 5.03
C GLU A 323 6.93 -4.40 5.88
N ASN A 324 5.93 -5.02 6.52
CA ASN A 324 6.07 -6.25 7.31
C ASN A 324 7.23 -6.17 8.31
N LEU A 325 7.18 -5.14 9.17
CA LEU A 325 8.24 -4.84 10.13
C LEU A 325 8.25 -5.80 11.30
N ILE A 326 9.42 -6.34 11.63
CA ILE A 326 9.67 -7.17 12.83
C ILE A 326 10.82 -6.56 13.62
N ALA A 327 10.63 -6.38 14.93
CA ALA A 327 11.67 -6.05 15.88
C ALA A 327 12.08 -7.31 16.66
N VAL A 328 13.35 -7.65 16.57
CA VAL A 328 13.93 -8.81 17.27
C VAL A 328 14.78 -8.32 18.44
N ASP A 329 14.32 -8.55 19.67
CA ASP A 329 15.05 -8.20 20.88
C ASP A 329 15.86 -9.38 21.43
N ASN A 330 17.16 -9.30 21.24
CA ASN A 330 18.15 -10.21 21.78
C ASN A 330 19.03 -9.53 22.86
N THR A 331 18.52 -8.45 23.48
CA THR A 331 19.19 -7.78 24.59
C THR A 331 18.94 -8.53 25.92
N ALA A 332 19.81 -8.25 26.90
CA ALA A 332 19.58 -8.63 28.29
C ALA A 332 19.20 -7.41 29.15
N ASP A 333 18.89 -6.27 28.52
CA ASP A 333 18.61 -5.00 29.17
C ASP A 333 17.16 -4.89 29.61
N THR A 334 16.96 -4.55 30.89
CA THR A 334 15.64 -4.28 31.48
C THR A 334 15.00 -3.01 30.92
N GLY A 335 15.81 -2.00 30.61
CA GLY A 335 15.37 -0.71 30.08
C GLY A 335 14.82 -0.80 28.68
N PHE A 336 15.37 -1.73 27.86
CA PHE A 336 14.97 -1.91 26.47
C PHE A 336 13.48 -2.23 26.29
N VAL A 337 12.91 -3.00 27.22
CA VAL A 337 11.51 -3.45 27.18
C VAL A 337 10.51 -2.29 27.10
N SER A 338 10.87 -1.09 27.62
CA SER A 338 10.04 0.10 27.52
C SER A 338 9.76 0.52 26.07
N ASN A 339 10.63 0.14 25.12
CA ASN A 339 10.54 0.44 23.69
C ASN A 339 9.56 -0.46 22.94
N TYR A 340 9.06 -1.54 23.53
CA TYR A 340 8.13 -2.44 22.87
C TYR A 340 6.83 -1.75 22.45
N ILE A 341 6.29 -0.88 23.31
CA ILE A 341 5.06 -0.15 23.01
C ILE A 341 5.26 0.85 21.87
N PRO A 342 6.29 1.71 21.83
CA PRO A 342 6.64 2.53 20.67
C PRO A 342 6.81 1.73 19.37
N LEU A 343 7.54 0.62 19.41
CA LEU A 343 7.75 -0.25 18.24
C LEU A 343 6.43 -0.82 17.70
N VAL A 344 5.57 -1.35 18.58
CA VAL A 344 4.24 -1.85 18.19
C VAL A 344 3.38 -0.74 17.56
N GLN A 345 3.43 0.46 18.12
CA GLN A 345 2.70 1.62 17.60
C GLN A 345 3.24 2.08 16.24
N ALA A 346 4.53 1.88 15.98
CA ALA A 346 5.18 2.14 14.69
C ALA A 346 4.98 1.01 13.66
N GLY A 347 4.25 -0.05 14.00
CA GLY A 347 3.90 -1.12 13.07
C GLY A 347 4.81 -2.34 13.08
N PHE A 348 5.63 -2.52 14.11
CA PHE A 348 6.46 -3.70 14.28
C PHE A 348 5.70 -4.82 15.00
N ASP A 349 5.85 -6.05 14.50
CA ASP A 349 5.68 -7.26 15.29
C ASP A 349 6.93 -7.47 16.15
N LEU A 350 6.79 -8.12 17.29
CA LEU A 350 7.89 -8.35 18.23
C LEU A 350 8.28 -9.81 18.30
N VAL A 351 9.57 -10.08 18.28
CA VAL A 351 10.17 -11.38 18.60
C VAL A 351 11.23 -11.15 19.66
N SER A 352 11.24 -11.90 20.73
CA SER A 352 12.17 -11.64 21.82
C SER A 352 12.72 -12.89 22.49
N SER A 353 14.04 -12.91 22.68
CA SER A 353 14.72 -13.79 23.62
C SER A 353 14.86 -13.14 25.02
N ASN A 354 14.59 -11.84 25.13
CA ASN A 354 14.60 -11.11 26.41
C ASN A 354 13.38 -11.50 27.25
N LYS A 355 13.63 -12.04 28.45
CA LYS A 355 12.59 -12.61 29.34
C LYS A 355 11.82 -11.55 30.13
N ILE A 356 12.31 -10.33 30.19
CA ILE A 356 11.88 -9.29 31.15
C ILE A 356 10.47 -8.79 30.85
N ALA A 357 10.12 -8.63 29.58
CA ALA A 357 8.82 -8.08 29.16
C ALA A 357 7.60 -8.81 29.76
N ASN A 358 7.74 -10.13 29.98
CA ASN A 358 6.66 -10.96 30.53
C ASN A 358 6.69 -11.03 32.07
N THR A 359 7.73 -10.50 32.73
CA THR A 359 7.95 -10.64 34.18
C THR A 359 8.07 -9.31 34.93
N ILE A 360 8.22 -8.19 34.23
CA ILE A 360 8.48 -6.89 34.84
C ILE A 360 7.32 -6.38 35.70
N SER A 361 6.09 -6.41 35.21
CA SER A 361 4.87 -6.12 35.98
C SER A 361 3.60 -6.53 35.21
N TYR A 362 2.56 -6.89 35.94
CA TYR A 362 1.25 -7.18 35.35
C TYR A 362 0.65 -5.97 34.61
N GLY A 363 0.87 -4.75 35.12
CA GLY A 363 0.40 -3.53 34.48
C GLY A 363 1.02 -3.31 33.10
N PHE A 364 2.33 -3.50 32.97
CA PHE A 364 3.05 -3.43 31.70
C PHE A 364 2.56 -4.52 30.74
N TYR A 365 2.49 -5.76 31.20
CA TYR A 365 2.01 -6.89 30.40
C TYR A 365 0.62 -6.60 29.81
N LYS A 366 -0.34 -6.18 30.64
CA LYS A 366 -1.70 -5.83 30.20
C LYS A 366 -1.72 -4.68 29.17
N LYS A 367 -0.89 -3.64 29.40
CA LYS A 367 -0.76 -2.49 28.50
C LYS A 367 -0.18 -2.92 27.15
N LEU A 368 0.87 -3.75 27.15
CA LEU A 368 1.48 -4.28 25.92
C LEU A 368 0.47 -5.12 25.13
N ARG A 369 -0.23 -6.07 25.77
CA ARG A 369 -1.25 -6.91 25.11
C ARG A 369 -2.38 -6.07 24.49
N LYS A 370 -2.85 -5.03 25.19
CA LYS A 370 -3.86 -4.11 24.65
C LYS A 370 -3.35 -3.35 23.42
N LYS A 371 -2.07 -2.94 23.43
CA LYS A 371 -1.46 -2.24 22.28
C LYS A 371 -1.24 -3.17 21.10
N LEU A 372 -0.78 -4.40 21.31
CA LEU A 372 -0.65 -5.43 20.28
C LEU A 372 -2.01 -5.69 19.59
N ALA A 373 -3.06 -5.95 20.38
CA ALA A 373 -4.40 -6.18 19.86
C ALA A 373 -4.94 -4.97 19.06
N LYS A 374 -4.77 -3.75 19.61
CA LYS A 374 -5.21 -2.52 18.93
C LYS A 374 -4.51 -2.30 17.58
N ASN A 375 -3.20 -2.61 17.50
CA ASN A 375 -2.39 -2.41 16.30
C ASN A 375 -2.33 -3.67 15.40
N LYS A 376 -3.06 -4.74 15.76
CA LYS A 376 -3.05 -6.04 15.04
C LYS A 376 -1.63 -6.59 14.86
N LYS A 377 -0.84 -6.52 15.93
CA LYS A 377 0.55 -6.97 15.99
C LYS A 377 0.71 -8.13 16.94
N GLU A 378 1.76 -8.92 16.69
CA GLU A 378 2.07 -10.11 17.44
C GLU A 378 3.33 -9.90 18.29
N TYR A 379 3.43 -10.66 19.40
CA TYR A 379 4.63 -10.76 20.21
C TYR A 379 4.93 -12.23 20.45
N LEU A 380 6.03 -12.70 19.85
CA LEU A 380 6.52 -14.07 19.94
C LEU A 380 7.68 -14.12 20.94
N TYR A 381 7.58 -14.98 21.94
CA TYR A 381 8.54 -15.07 23.05
C TYR A 381 8.77 -16.51 23.53
N GLU A 382 8.56 -17.49 22.68
CA GLU A 382 8.69 -18.93 22.98
C GLU A 382 10.08 -19.30 23.49
N THR A 383 11.11 -18.60 22.99
CA THR A 383 12.50 -18.78 23.43
C THR A 383 12.80 -18.26 24.85
N ASN A 384 11.83 -17.62 25.51
CA ASN A 384 12.01 -17.10 26.87
C ASN A 384 11.99 -18.23 27.94
N VAL A 385 11.38 -19.36 27.61
CA VAL A 385 11.25 -20.51 28.54
C VAL A 385 11.71 -21.77 27.84
N GLY A 386 12.67 -22.48 28.44
CA GLY A 386 13.15 -23.74 27.89
C GLY A 386 13.86 -23.59 26.53
N ALA A 387 14.95 -22.84 26.50
CA ALA A 387 15.73 -22.66 25.28
C ALA A 387 16.09 -24.04 24.66
N GLY A 388 15.70 -24.23 23.40
CA GLY A 388 15.96 -25.49 22.68
C GLY A 388 14.83 -26.54 22.75
N LEU A 389 13.73 -26.25 23.40
CA LEU A 389 12.51 -27.06 23.28
C LEU A 389 11.67 -26.60 22.09
N PRO A 390 11.18 -27.52 21.24
CA PRO A 390 10.32 -27.18 20.12
C PRO A 390 8.98 -26.63 20.55
#